data_bfd787d26b5945ddc6074ec2ab785ba6
#
_entry.id   bfd787d26b5945ddc6074ec2ab785ba6
#
_cell.length_a   1.000
_cell.length_b   1.000
_cell.length_c   1.000
_cell.angle_alpha   90.00
_cell.angle_beta   90.00
_cell.angle_gamma   90.00
#
_symmetry.space_group_name_H-M   'P 1'
#
loop_
_entity.id
_entity.type
_entity.pdbx_description
1 polymer ?
#
loop_
_entity_poly.entity_id
_entity_poly.type
_entity_poly.pdbx_seq_one_letter_code
_entity_poly.pdbx_strand_id
1 'polypeptide(L)'
;MGVECTGRRVWATGAPAPGPLTTRTYPAGMTASPSPAPPQPGRTGRATVVVIGAGQAGLSAAYHLRRRGFVGLAPNDDGAAGVPEDAPGTFVVLDAETAPGGAWQHRWDSLTMATVNHIHELPGDPVPPADPAARANALLPAYFADYEARFALPIRRPVRVRRVERIGEPGRARGFFVRTDGAPGTWRADFVVNATGTWTSPRWPSVPGMRSFRGRQLHTHDYVSKDEFAGQRVVIVGMGVSATQLLAEISTVADTLWVTRREPQWQDSAAPGALAESVRGVDERTRAGLPPGSVVGATGMHRSSWVREAETRGVLVRHPMFTAVEPDGVRMPDGSFEPADVILWATGFRPAIRHLAPLRLRTPAGGIRVAGGRALDEPRLFLLGYGPSQSTVGANRAGRDAVRAILADLAGPASG
;
A
#
# COMPACT_ATOMS: atom_id res chain seq x y z
N MET A 1 48.24 -19.28 3.19
CA MET A 1 48.02 -18.85 4.57
C MET A 1 46.60 -18.25 4.59
N GLY A 2 45.66 -19.09 5.04
CA GLY A 2 44.26 -18.68 5.16
C GLY A 2 44.02 -17.91 6.45
N VAL A 3 43.33 -16.83 6.41
CA VAL A 3 42.81 -16.14 7.58
C VAL A 3 41.29 -16.41 7.64
N GLU A 4 40.94 -17.37 8.51
CA GLU A 4 39.55 -17.57 8.94
C GLU A 4 39.15 -16.42 9.86
N CYS A 5 38.19 -15.57 9.39
CA CYS A 5 37.53 -14.58 10.22
C CYS A 5 36.27 -15.20 10.85
N THR A 6 36.43 -15.89 11.98
CA THR A 6 35.29 -16.27 12.84
C THR A 6 34.92 -15.09 13.75
N GLY A 7 34.11 -14.20 13.26
CA GLY A 7 33.54 -13.07 14.03
C GLY A 7 32.38 -13.55 14.92
N ARG A 8 32.65 -14.14 16.07
CA ARG A 8 31.68 -14.28 17.16
C ARG A 8 31.43 -12.90 17.76
N ARG A 9 30.22 -12.36 17.60
CA ARG A 9 29.78 -11.19 18.37
C ARG A 9 29.53 -11.62 19.83
N VAL A 10 30.27 -11.04 20.76
CA VAL A 10 30.05 -11.19 22.20
C VAL A 10 29.10 -10.07 22.63
N TRP A 11 27.94 -10.44 23.14
CA TRP A 11 26.97 -9.49 23.70
C TRP A 11 27.49 -8.99 25.06
N ALA A 12 27.59 -7.68 25.24
CA ALA A 12 27.91 -7.09 26.52
C ALA A 12 26.75 -7.29 27.50
N THR A 13 27.00 -7.98 28.59
CA THR A 13 26.06 -8.17 29.70
C THR A 13 26.04 -6.93 30.57
N GLY A 14 24.94 -6.22 30.64
CA GLY A 14 24.73 -5.19 31.63
C GLY A 14 23.90 -3.99 31.13
N ALA A 15 22.59 -4.10 31.16
CA ALA A 15 21.69 -2.95 31.14
C ALA A 15 20.71 -3.02 32.33
N PRO A 16 20.43 -1.88 32.99
CA PRO A 16 19.49 -1.84 34.11
C PRO A 16 18.04 -2.08 33.65
N ALA A 17 17.22 -2.63 34.54
CA ALA A 17 15.81 -2.94 34.32
C ALA A 17 14.99 -1.68 33.94
N PRO A 18 14.02 -1.81 33.03
CA PRO A 18 13.16 -0.70 32.63
C PRO A 18 12.24 -0.26 33.78
N GLY A 19 12.19 1.04 34.02
CA GLY A 19 11.23 1.67 34.92
C GLY A 19 9.78 1.57 34.42
N PRO A 20 8.76 1.80 35.29
CA PRO A 20 7.37 1.57 34.97
C PRO A 20 6.87 2.49 33.86
N LEU A 21 6.11 1.89 32.91
CA LEU A 21 5.45 2.53 31.79
C LEU A 21 4.53 3.67 32.28
N THR A 22 4.85 4.90 31.92
CA THR A 22 3.94 6.05 32.08
C THR A 22 2.85 5.97 31.01
N THR A 23 1.62 5.74 31.44
CA THR A 23 0.43 5.89 30.61
C THR A 23 0.31 7.33 30.15
N ARG A 24 0.40 7.55 28.85
CA ARG A 24 0.20 8.86 28.20
C ARG A 24 -1.27 9.21 28.29
N THR A 25 -1.61 10.11 29.21
CA THR A 25 -2.92 10.77 29.28
C THR A 25 -3.00 11.79 28.14
N TYR A 26 -3.96 11.60 27.23
CA TYR A 26 -4.33 12.61 26.24
C TYR A 26 -5.04 13.77 26.93
N PRO A 27 -4.78 15.05 26.54
CA PRO A 27 -5.49 16.18 27.13
C PRO A 27 -6.98 16.09 26.77
N ALA A 28 -7.83 16.13 27.81
CA ALA A 28 -9.27 16.30 27.69
C ALA A 28 -9.54 17.72 27.17
N GLY A 29 -10.03 17.84 25.93
CA GLY A 29 -10.37 19.15 25.37
C GLY A 29 -10.66 19.19 23.88
N MET A 30 -10.83 18.06 23.22
CA MET A 30 -11.42 18.05 21.87
C MET A 30 -12.88 17.62 21.98
N THR A 31 -13.79 18.56 21.74
CA THR A 31 -15.20 18.28 21.54
C THR A 31 -15.32 17.25 20.40
N ALA A 32 -15.87 16.09 20.72
CA ALA A 32 -16.13 15.06 19.76
C ALA A 32 -17.00 15.64 18.64
N SER A 33 -16.50 15.61 17.41
CA SER A 33 -17.33 15.82 16.24
C SER A 33 -18.53 14.87 16.32
N PRO A 34 -19.75 15.32 16.02
CA PRO A 34 -20.91 14.46 16.11
C PRO A 34 -20.68 13.19 15.29
N SER A 35 -20.90 12.05 15.92
CA SER A 35 -20.87 10.74 15.25
C SER A 35 -21.74 10.81 14.02
N PRO A 36 -21.29 10.36 12.83
CA PRO A 36 -22.14 10.38 11.65
C PRO A 36 -23.42 9.61 11.97
N ALA A 37 -24.56 10.21 11.63
CA ALA A 37 -25.87 9.59 11.83
C ALA A 37 -25.86 8.16 11.24
N PRO A 38 -26.49 7.18 11.90
CA PRO A 38 -26.56 5.82 11.38
C PRO A 38 -27.17 5.85 9.97
N PRO A 39 -26.68 5.01 9.04
CA PRO A 39 -27.17 4.99 7.66
C PRO A 39 -28.69 4.77 7.65
N GLN A 40 -29.42 5.68 7.03
CA GLN A 40 -30.86 5.51 6.88
C GLN A 40 -31.11 4.27 6.02
N PRO A 41 -31.86 3.28 6.49
CA PRO A 41 -32.18 2.11 5.69
C PRO A 41 -33.03 2.51 4.49
N GLY A 42 -32.57 2.25 3.27
CA GLY A 42 -33.38 2.31 2.07
C GLY A 42 -32.87 3.15 0.89
N ARG A 43 -31.97 4.11 1.06
CA ARG A 43 -31.43 4.86 -0.11
C ARG A 43 -30.26 4.12 -0.73
N THR A 44 -30.34 3.92 -2.06
CA THR A 44 -29.23 3.39 -2.87
C THR A 44 -28.75 4.52 -3.79
N GLY A 45 -27.50 4.91 -3.62
CA GLY A 45 -26.87 5.86 -4.54
C GLY A 45 -26.60 5.20 -5.89
N ARG A 46 -26.52 6.01 -6.94
CA ARG A 46 -26.22 5.56 -8.30
C ARG A 46 -25.09 6.38 -8.88
N ALA A 47 -24.12 5.69 -9.49
CA ALA A 47 -23.07 6.31 -10.28
C ALA A 47 -22.69 5.39 -11.44
N THR A 48 -22.31 5.95 -12.58
CA THR A 48 -21.76 5.16 -13.68
C THR A 48 -20.46 4.50 -13.25
N VAL A 49 -19.59 5.26 -12.55
CA VAL A 49 -18.30 4.74 -12.05
C VAL A 49 -18.16 5.01 -10.55
N VAL A 50 -17.91 3.95 -9.77
CA VAL A 50 -17.48 4.07 -8.39
C VAL A 50 -15.98 3.76 -8.31
N VAL A 51 -15.19 4.75 -7.86
CA VAL A 51 -13.77 4.59 -7.54
C VAL A 51 -13.64 4.30 -6.05
N ILE A 52 -12.89 3.25 -5.67
CA ILE A 52 -12.69 2.85 -4.28
C ILE A 52 -11.24 3.15 -3.88
N GLY A 53 -11.05 4.12 -3.00
CA GLY A 53 -9.76 4.63 -2.54
C GLY A 53 -9.32 5.89 -3.28
N ALA A 54 -8.81 6.88 -2.52
CA ALA A 54 -8.29 8.16 -3.02
C ALA A 54 -6.77 8.32 -2.78
N GLY A 55 -6.02 7.24 -2.93
CA GLY A 55 -4.57 7.29 -3.08
C GLY A 55 -4.15 7.63 -4.52
N GLN A 56 -2.85 7.54 -4.83
CA GLN A 56 -2.27 7.86 -6.16
C GLN A 56 -3.09 7.32 -7.33
N ALA A 57 -3.48 6.04 -7.29
CA ALA A 57 -4.19 5.39 -8.37
C ALA A 57 -5.64 5.88 -8.51
N GLY A 58 -6.32 6.09 -7.37
CA GLY A 58 -7.70 6.56 -7.35
C GLY A 58 -7.81 8.01 -7.80
N LEU A 59 -6.90 8.88 -7.36
CA LEU A 59 -6.83 10.27 -7.80
C LEU A 59 -6.55 10.38 -9.30
N SER A 60 -5.63 9.53 -9.82
CA SER A 60 -5.39 9.46 -11.26
C SER A 60 -6.64 9.06 -12.04
N ALA A 61 -7.37 8.06 -11.60
CA ALA A 61 -8.61 7.65 -12.24
C ALA A 61 -9.68 8.77 -12.18
N ALA A 62 -9.85 9.39 -11.00
CA ALA A 62 -10.81 10.48 -10.79
C ALA A 62 -10.51 11.69 -11.69
N TYR A 63 -9.22 12.09 -11.80
CA TYR A 63 -8.78 13.13 -12.70
C TYR A 63 -9.14 12.83 -14.15
N HIS A 64 -8.84 11.63 -14.62
CA HIS A 64 -9.12 11.25 -16.00
C HIS A 64 -10.63 11.14 -16.28
N LEU A 65 -11.44 10.67 -15.31
CA LEU A 65 -12.90 10.70 -15.41
C LEU A 65 -13.40 12.15 -15.59
N ARG A 66 -12.96 13.04 -14.69
CA ARG A 66 -13.32 14.46 -14.77
C ARG A 66 -12.93 15.08 -16.10
N ARG A 67 -11.68 14.88 -16.53
CA ARG A 67 -11.17 15.43 -17.80
C ARG A 67 -11.88 14.88 -19.03
N ARG A 68 -12.50 13.72 -18.93
CA ARG A 68 -13.28 13.08 -20.02
C ARG A 68 -14.78 13.38 -19.94
N GLY A 69 -15.19 14.36 -19.14
CA GLY A 69 -16.56 14.85 -19.10
C GLY A 69 -17.49 14.12 -18.13
N PHE A 70 -16.98 13.12 -17.36
CA PHE A 70 -17.81 12.53 -16.32
C PHE A 70 -18.15 13.56 -15.24
N VAL A 71 -19.41 13.60 -14.81
CA VAL A 71 -19.88 14.50 -13.76
C VAL A 71 -19.62 13.90 -12.39
N GLY A 72 -18.88 14.62 -11.55
CA GLY A 72 -18.64 14.23 -10.17
C GLY A 72 -19.86 14.46 -9.29
N LEU A 73 -20.29 13.45 -8.55
CA LEU A 73 -21.42 13.56 -7.63
C LEU A 73 -21.04 14.36 -6.39
N ALA A 74 -21.74 15.47 -6.11
CA ALA A 74 -21.56 16.31 -4.93
C ALA A 74 -21.74 15.50 -3.63
N PRO A 75 -21.23 15.95 -2.45
CA PRO A 75 -21.23 15.18 -1.21
C PRO A 75 -22.58 14.58 -0.80
N ASN A 76 -23.68 15.28 -1.01
CA ASN A 76 -25.04 14.84 -0.67
C ASN A 76 -25.84 14.32 -1.87
N ASP A 77 -25.24 14.29 -3.05
CA ASP A 77 -25.87 13.82 -4.28
C ASP A 77 -25.71 12.30 -4.39
N ASP A 78 -26.82 11.57 -4.33
CA ASP A 78 -26.84 10.12 -4.50
C ASP A 78 -26.99 9.66 -5.97
N GLY A 79 -26.94 10.60 -6.92
CA GLY A 79 -27.10 10.31 -8.35
C GLY A 79 -28.55 10.02 -8.75
N ALA A 80 -29.55 10.36 -7.92
CA ALA A 80 -30.96 10.15 -8.24
C ALA A 80 -31.44 11.04 -9.38
N ALA A 81 -30.80 12.20 -9.59
CA ALA A 81 -31.12 13.13 -10.68
C ALA A 81 -30.75 12.61 -12.09
N GLY A 82 -30.02 11.47 -12.13
CA GLY A 82 -29.60 10.87 -13.40
C GLY A 82 -28.31 11.47 -13.96
N VAL A 83 -27.97 11.06 -15.18
CA VAL A 83 -26.79 11.52 -15.91
C VAL A 83 -27.22 12.70 -16.83
N PRO A 84 -26.50 13.84 -16.79
CA PRO A 84 -26.72 14.91 -17.76
C PRO A 84 -26.61 14.38 -19.20
N GLU A 85 -27.42 14.92 -20.10
CA GLU A 85 -27.58 14.42 -21.48
C GLU A 85 -26.26 14.49 -22.29
N ASP A 86 -25.43 15.47 -22.01
CA ASP A 86 -24.14 15.72 -22.66
C ASP A 86 -22.96 15.02 -21.99
N ALA A 87 -23.17 14.33 -20.84
CA ALA A 87 -22.13 13.68 -20.10
C ALA A 87 -22.05 12.16 -20.34
N PRO A 88 -20.87 11.55 -20.46
CA PRO A 88 -20.74 10.11 -20.60
C PRO A 88 -21.22 9.34 -19.37
N GLY A 89 -21.36 10.01 -18.22
CA GLY A 89 -21.81 9.41 -16.98
C GLY A 89 -21.44 10.20 -15.74
N THR A 90 -21.77 9.65 -14.59
CA THR A 90 -21.42 10.21 -13.28
C THR A 90 -20.35 9.36 -12.57
N PHE A 91 -19.61 9.97 -11.64
CA PHE A 91 -18.69 9.21 -10.80
C PHE A 91 -18.61 9.74 -9.37
N VAL A 92 -18.18 8.86 -8.47
CA VAL A 92 -17.88 9.17 -7.06
C VAL A 92 -16.63 8.42 -6.64
N VAL A 93 -15.85 9.02 -5.76
CA VAL A 93 -14.70 8.37 -5.12
C VAL A 93 -15.04 8.12 -3.65
N LEU A 94 -14.90 6.87 -3.21
CA LEU A 94 -15.17 6.44 -1.83
C LEU A 94 -13.86 6.12 -1.14
N ASP A 95 -13.50 6.87 -0.11
CA ASP A 95 -12.24 6.69 0.59
C ASP A 95 -12.46 6.44 2.09
N ALA A 96 -11.78 5.42 2.60
CA ALA A 96 -11.92 5.01 4.01
C ALA A 96 -11.12 5.87 4.98
N GLU A 97 -10.18 6.67 4.48
CA GLU A 97 -9.39 7.59 5.28
C GLU A 97 -10.21 8.78 5.76
N THR A 98 -9.72 9.47 6.76
CA THR A 98 -10.37 10.69 7.28
C THR A 98 -9.83 11.97 6.62
N ALA A 99 -8.68 11.87 5.96
CA ALA A 99 -7.98 12.98 5.33
C ALA A 99 -7.36 12.57 3.98
N PRO A 100 -6.97 13.52 3.11
CA PRO A 100 -6.21 13.26 1.89
C PRO A 100 -4.84 12.66 2.16
N GLY A 101 -4.24 11.99 1.16
CA GLY A 101 -2.87 11.50 1.20
C GLY A 101 -2.72 9.99 1.10
N GLY A 102 -3.80 9.20 1.23
CA GLY A 102 -3.75 7.74 1.16
C GLY A 102 -2.69 7.17 2.10
N ALA A 103 -1.86 6.24 1.64
CA ALA A 103 -0.83 5.60 2.45
C ALA A 103 0.28 6.54 2.94
N TRP A 104 0.40 7.76 2.40
CA TRP A 104 1.42 8.72 2.82
C TRP A 104 1.16 9.28 4.22
N GLN A 105 -0.11 9.41 4.63
CA GLN A 105 -0.49 9.87 5.97
C GLN A 105 0.10 9.00 7.09
N HIS A 106 0.37 7.73 6.79
CA HIS A 106 0.76 6.72 7.77
C HIS A 106 2.26 6.40 7.73
N ARG A 107 3.05 7.15 6.97
CA ARG A 107 4.50 6.96 6.95
C ARG A 107 5.13 7.56 8.19
N TRP A 108 6.26 7.00 8.59
CA TRP A 108 7.03 7.46 9.74
C TRP A 108 7.70 8.83 9.49
N ASP A 109 7.91 9.57 10.55
CA ASP A 109 8.35 10.98 10.50
C ASP A 109 9.75 11.17 9.90
N SER A 110 10.65 10.21 10.06
CA SER A 110 12.01 10.26 9.50
C SER A 110 12.07 9.97 7.99
N LEU A 111 10.95 9.57 7.36
CA LEU A 111 10.88 9.45 5.91
C LEU A 111 10.78 10.84 5.27
N THR A 112 11.90 11.34 4.77
CA THR A 112 12.00 12.65 4.12
C THR A 112 11.88 12.57 2.61
N MET A 113 11.74 13.72 1.95
CA MET A 113 11.71 13.79 0.47
C MET A 113 13.03 13.32 -0.15
N ALA A 114 14.16 13.41 0.55
CA ALA A 114 15.45 12.87 0.13
C ALA A 114 15.51 11.34 0.19
N THR A 115 14.76 10.72 1.10
CA THR A 115 14.86 9.27 1.37
C THR A 115 13.67 8.47 0.84
N VAL A 116 12.64 9.14 0.39
CA VAL A 116 11.49 8.49 -0.25
C VAL A 116 11.91 7.85 -1.59
N ASN A 117 11.45 6.63 -1.83
CA ASN A 117 11.81 5.88 -3.03
C ASN A 117 10.94 6.31 -4.21
N HIS A 118 11.38 7.31 -4.96
CA HIS A 118 10.77 7.85 -6.17
C HIS A 118 9.26 8.14 -6.07
N ILE A 119 8.92 9.42 -6.08
CA ILE A 119 7.55 9.90 -6.22
C ILE A 119 7.38 10.39 -7.66
N HIS A 120 6.26 10.00 -8.25
CA HIS A 120 5.82 10.58 -9.50
C HIS A 120 4.62 11.48 -9.25
N GLU A 121 4.62 12.61 -9.91
CA GLU A 121 3.53 13.57 -9.93
C GLU A 121 2.18 12.93 -10.26
N LEU A 122 1.11 13.50 -9.76
CA LEU A 122 -0.24 13.18 -10.20
C LEU A 122 -0.50 13.75 -11.61
N PRO A 123 -1.41 13.16 -12.39
CA PRO A 123 -1.66 13.62 -13.76
C PRO A 123 -2.09 15.09 -13.81
N GLY A 124 -1.34 15.91 -14.55
CA GLY A 124 -1.65 17.32 -14.75
C GLY A 124 -1.24 18.28 -13.63
N ASP A 125 -0.49 17.78 -12.63
CA ASP A 125 -0.01 18.60 -11.52
C ASP A 125 1.36 18.10 -11.03
N PRO A 126 2.45 18.85 -11.21
CA PRO A 126 3.77 18.46 -10.73
C PRO A 126 3.83 18.45 -9.21
N VAL A 127 4.64 17.56 -8.65
CA VAL A 127 4.99 17.63 -7.22
C VAL A 127 5.71 18.96 -6.97
N PRO A 128 5.26 19.79 -6.01
CA PRO A 128 5.91 21.05 -5.74
C PRO A 128 7.38 20.86 -5.33
N PRO A 129 8.28 21.77 -5.70
CA PRO A 129 9.64 21.77 -5.17
C PRO A 129 9.60 21.76 -3.64
N ALA A 130 10.41 20.91 -3.03
CA ALA A 130 10.41 20.71 -1.60
C ALA A 130 11.84 20.66 -1.05
N ASP A 131 12.00 21.09 0.19
CA ASP A 131 13.21 20.82 0.95
C ASP A 131 13.44 19.30 1.01
N PRO A 132 14.64 18.81 0.64
CA PRO A 132 14.98 17.40 0.78
C PRO A 132 14.76 16.85 2.21
N ALA A 133 14.87 17.67 3.23
CA ALA A 133 14.62 17.31 4.63
C ALA A 133 13.14 17.34 5.02
N ALA A 134 12.25 17.85 4.16
CA ALA A 134 10.82 17.88 4.45
C ALA A 134 10.26 16.47 4.63
N ARG A 135 9.39 16.29 5.63
CA ARG A 135 8.75 15.00 5.92
C ARG A 135 7.76 14.61 4.82
N ALA A 136 7.92 13.42 4.28
CA ALA A 136 7.05 12.91 3.21
C ALA A 136 5.59 12.74 3.67
N ASN A 137 5.37 12.38 4.94
CA ASN A 137 4.03 12.22 5.53
C ASN A 137 3.31 13.56 5.84
N ALA A 138 3.98 14.68 5.71
CA ALA A 138 3.37 16.00 5.79
C ALA A 138 3.16 16.60 4.39
N LEU A 139 4.21 16.59 3.56
CA LEU A 139 4.18 17.22 2.24
C LEU A 139 3.24 16.50 1.25
N LEU A 140 3.30 15.18 1.18
CA LEU A 140 2.53 14.46 0.18
C LEU A 140 1.02 14.44 0.46
N PRO A 141 0.54 14.30 1.71
CA PRO A 141 -0.87 14.52 2.01
C PRO A 141 -1.36 15.92 1.67
N ALA A 142 -0.55 16.96 1.91
CA ALA A 142 -0.88 18.35 1.52
C ALA A 142 -0.99 18.49 0.00
N TYR A 143 -0.03 17.95 -0.75
CA TYR A 143 -0.07 17.91 -2.22
C TYR A 143 -1.31 17.19 -2.74
N PHE A 144 -1.74 16.08 -2.12
CA PHE A 144 -2.95 15.36 -2.50
C PHE A 144 -4.21 16.18 -2.19
N ALA A 145 -4.23 16.88 -1.03
CA ALA A 145 -5.35 17.76 -0.67
C ALA A 145 -5.53 18.90 -1.68
N ASP A 146 -4.43 19.56 -2.06
CA ASP A 146 -4.44 20.63 -3.07
C ASP A 146 -4.89 20.11 -4.43
N TYR A 147 -4.44 18.88 -4.79
CA TYR A 147 -4.87 18.22 -6.03
C TYR A 147 -6.37 17.94 -6.06
N GLU A 148 -6.91 17.38 -4.97
CA GLU A 148 -8.34 17.11 -4.84
C GLU A 148 -9.18 18.37 -4.98
N ALA A 149 -8.76 19.46 -4.33
CA ALA A 149 -9.42 20.76 -4.38
C ALA A 149 -9.33 21.39 -5.77
N ARG A 150 -8.13 21.43 -6.36
CA ARG A 150 -7.86 22.03 -7.68
C ARG A 150 -8.71 21.40 -8.79
N PHE A 151 -8.84 20.09 -8.77
CA PHE A 151 -9.62 19.38 -9.79
C PHE A 151 -11.06 19.10 -9.35
N ALA A 152 -11.50 19.64 -8.22
CA ALA A 152 -12.86 19.48 -7.68
C ALA A 152 -13.31 18.00 -7.70
N LEU A 153 -12.46 17.10 -7.20
CA LEU A 153 -12.74 15.66 -7.26
C LEU A 153 -13.82 15.27 -6.25
N PRO A 154 -14.82 14.43 -6.62
CA PRO A 154 -15.98 14.11 -5.78
C PRO A 154 -15.63 13.00 -4.78
N ILE A 155 -14.76 13.30 -3.80
CA ILE A 155 -14.28 12.34 -2.82
C ILE A 155 -15.15 12.39 -1.57
N ARG A 156 -15.59 11.22 -1.14
CA ARG A 156 -16.35 11.03 0.11
C ARG A 156 -15.50 10.36 1.16
N ARG A 157 -15.31 11.02 2.29
CA ARG A 157 -14.55 10.58 3.47
C ARG A 157 -15.30 10.86 4.77
N PRO A 158 -15.15 10.01 5.77
CA PRO A 158 -14.66 8.64 5.69
C PRO A 158 -15.78 7.71 5.18
N VAL A 159 -15.54 6.98 4.10
CA VAL A 159 -16.49 5.99 3.56
C VAL A 159 -15.75 4.69 3.24
N ARG A 160 -15.90 3.70 4.11
CA ARG A 160 -15.29 2.38 3.92
C ARG A 160 -16.19 1.48 3.11
N VAL A 161 -15.69 0.98 1.98
CA VAL A 161 -16.35 -0.07 1.21
C VAL A 161 -16.11 -1.41 1.90
N ARG A 162 -17.20 -2.09 2.24
CA ARG A 162 -17.19 -3.39 2.93
C ARG A 162 -17.31 -4.56 1.96
N ARG A 163 -18.08 -4.36 0.90
CA ARG A 163 -18.44 -5.46 0.00
C ARG A 163 -18.82 -4.93 -1.38
N VAL A 164 -18.37 -5.63 -2.41
CA VAL A 164 -18.78 -5.43 -3.80
C VAL A 164 -19.46 -6.71 -4.28
N GLU A 165 -20.68 -6.58 -4.77
CA GLU A 165 -21.52 -7.68 -5.25
C GLU A 165 -21.89 -7.44 -6.70
N ARG A 166 -21.89 -8.48 -7.50
CA ARG A 166 -22.25 -8.42 -8.92
C ARG A 166 -23.77 -8.30 -9.08
N ILE A 167 -24.18 -7.52 -10.07
CA ILE A 167 -25.56 -7.51 -10.60
C ILE A 167 -25.55 -8.28 -11.92
N GLY A 168 -26.15 -9.48 -11.93
CA GLY A 168 -26.12 -10.41 -13.07
C GLY A 168 -25.12 -11.56 -12.90
N GLU A 169 -24.89 -12.29 -13.98
CA GLU A 169 -24.07 -13.49 -13.99
C GLU A 169 -22.56 -13.18 -14.09
N PRO A 170 -21.69 -14.12 -13.63
CA PRO A 170 -20.24 -14.01 -13.79
C PRO A 170 -19.83 -13.73 -15.25
N GLY A 171 -18.93 -12.76 -15.46
CA GLY A 171 -18.44 -12.37 -16.79
C GLY A 171 -19.47 -11.59 -17.64
N ARG A 172 -20.72 -11.51 -17.19
CA ARG A 172 -21.81 -10.75 -17.84
C ARG A 172 -22.49 -9.78 -16.86
N ALA A 173 -21.73 -9.21 -15.93
CA ALA A 173 -22.27 -8.24 -14.98
C ALA A 173 -22.92 -7.05 -15.70
N ARG A 174 -24.10 -6.67 -15.20
CA ARG A 174 -24.78 -5.41 -15.58
C ARG A 174 -24.35 -4.25 -14.70
N GLY A 175 -23.45 -4.48 -13.75
CA GLY A 175 -22.95 -3.55 -12.75
C GLY A 175 -22.71 -4.22 -11.40
N PHE A 176 -22.62 -3.37 -10.37
CA PHE A 176 -22.28 -3.81 -9.03
C PHE A 176 -23.12 -3.10 -7.98
N PHE A 177 -23.37 -3.79 -6.85
CA PHE A 177 -23.70 -3.14 -5.60
C PHE A 177 -22.43 -2.99 -4.76
N VAL A 178 -22.13 -1.75 -4.38
CA VAL A 178 -20.99 -1.39 -3.51
C VAL A 178 -21.54 -1.02 -2.15
N ARG A 179 -21.34 -1.89 -1.15
CA ARG A 179 -21.81 -1.70 0.23
C ARG A 179 -20.78 -0.92 1.04
N THR A 180 -21.24 0.11 1.76
CA THR A 180 -20.39 1.03 2.52
C THR A 180 -20.89 1.22 3.94
N ASP A 181 -20.01 1.69 4.83
CA ASP A 181 -20.38 2.14 6.18
C ASP A 181 -21.01 3.54 6.18
N GLY A 182 -20.77 4.35 5.14
CA GLY A 182 -21.29 5.72 5.01
C GLY A 182 -22.59 5.79 4.21
N ALA A 183 -23.29 6.90 4.32
CA ALA A 183 -24.46 7.17 3.49
C ALA A 183 -24.08 7.40 2.00
N PRO A 184 -24.90 6.87 1.07
CA PRO A 184 -26.15 6.10 1.23
C PRO A 184 -25.88 4.64 1.52
N GLY A 185 -25.16 4.06 2.23
CA GLY A 185 -24.95 2.66 2.62
C GLY A 185 -24.74 1.65 1.49
N THR A 186 -25.28 1.97 0.33
CA THR A 186 -25.14 1.16 -0.90
C THR A 186 -25.08 2.08 -2.12
N TRP A 187 -24.18 1.73 -3.05
CA TRP A 187 -24.11 2.33 -4.38
C TRP A 187 -24.40 1.28 -5.43
N ARG A 188 -25.17 1.63 -6.43
CA ARG A 188 -25.24 0.89 -7.69
C ARG A 188 -24.26 1.55 -8.66
N ALA A 189 -23.33 0.77 -9.19
CA ALA A 189 -22.32 1.21 -10.15
C ALA A 189 -22.37 0.36 -11.42
N ASP A 190 -22.20 0.97 -12.59
CA ASP A 190 -22.03 0.21 -13.82
C ASP A 190 -20.59 -0.28 -13.94
N PHE A 191 -19.62 0.48 -13.45
CA PHE A 191 -18.22 0.13 -13.38
C PHE A 191 -17.66 0.38 -11.98
N VAL A 192 -16.71 -0.46 -11.56
CA VAL A 192 -15.95 -0.27 -10.32
C VAL A 192 -14.46 -0.16 -10.65
N VAL A 193 -13.83 0.91 -10.16
CA VAL A 193 -12.37 1.10 -10.19
C VAL A 193 -11.83 0.91 -8.78
N ASN A 194 -11.26 -0.24 -8.50
CA ASN A 194 -10.65 -0.52 -7.21
C ASN A 194 -9.22 0.03 -7.16
N ALA A 195 -8.96 0.97 -6.27
CA ALA A 195 -7.68 1.64 -6.06
C ALA A 195 -7.26 1.66 -4.59
N THR A 196 -7.60 0.58 -3.85
CA THR A 196 -7.42 0.48 -2.40
C THR A 196 -5.98 0.21 -1.95
N GLY A 197 -5.04 0.04 -2.89
CA GLY A 197 -3.63 -0.17 -2.60
C GLY A 197 -3.36 -1.41 -1.74
N THR A 198 -2.37 -1.28 -0.85
CA THR A 198 -1.86 -2.41 -0.05
C THR A 198 -1.69 -2.07 1.43
N TRP A 199 -1.66 -0.80 1.81
CA TRP A 199 -1.24 -0.33 3.14
C TRP A 199 -2.00 -0.98 4.30
N THR A 200 -3.31 -1.11 4.19
CA THR A 200 -4.18 -1.70 5.22
C THR A 200 -4.14 -3.23 5.27
N SER A 201 -3.20 -3.86 4.54
CA SER A 201 -3.07 -5.31 4.44
C SER A 201 -1.61 -5.76 4.60
N PRO A 202 -0.97 -5.52 5.77
CA PRO A 202 0.39 -5.96 6.04
C PRO A 202 0.49 -7.48 5.94
N ARG A 203 1.64 -7.96 5.44
CA ARG A 203 1.90 -9.39 5.29
C ARG A 203 2.65 -9.91 6.50
N TRP A 204 1.95 -10.57 7.39
CA TRP A 204 2.56 -11.31 8.50
C TRP A 204 2.97 -12.70 8.01
N PRO A 205 4.21 -13.12 8.20
CA PRO A 205 4.63 -14.51 7.93
C PRO A 205 4.09 -15.44 9.01
N SER A 206 4.11 -16.73 8.72
CA SER A 206 3.89 -17.76 9.73
C SER A 206 5.21 -18.47 9.98
N VAL A 207 5.70 -18.40 11.21
CA VAL A 207 6.93 -19.05 11.66
C VAL A 207 6.63 -19.83 12.95
N PRO A 208 7.17 -21.03 13.12
CA PRO A 208 7.02 -21.78 14.38
C PRO A 208 7.39 -20.93 15.60
N GLY A 209 6.59 -21.00 16.66
CA GLY A 209 6.86 -20.31 17.91
C GLY A 209 6.56 -18.81 17.98
N MET A 210 6.10 -18.16 16.89
CA MET A 210 5.82 -16.71 16.90
C MET A 210 4.94 -16.24 18.07
N ARG A 211 3.99 -17.10 18.52
CA ARG A 211 3.06 -16.74 19.61
C ARG A 211 3.69 -16.85 21.00
N SER A 212 4.81 -17.54 21.15
CA SER A 212 5.52 -17.71 22.43
C SER A 212 6.51 -16.58 22.70
N PHE A 213 6.78 -15.73 21.72
CA PHE A 213 7.73 -14.63 21.89
C PHE A 213 7.21 -13.62 22.91
N ARG A 214 8.03 -13.35 23.93
CA ARG A 214 7.71 -12.43 25.03
C ARG A 214 8.06 -10.98 24.71
N GLY A 215 8.94 -10.76 23.73
CA GLY A 215 9.28 -9.45 23.22
C GLY A 215 8.20 -8.85 22.31
N ARG A 216 8.49 -7.70 21.74
CA ARG A 216 7.57 -6.97 20.85
C ARG A 216 7.70 -7.48 19.41
N GLN A 217 6.57 -7.75 18.77
CA GLN A 217 6.52 -7.98 17.32
C GLN A 217 5.73 -6.85 16.67
N LEU A 218 6.29 -6.25 15.63
CA LEU A 218 5.62 -5.21 14.85
C LEU A 218 5.92 -5.39 13.36
N HIS A 219 5.01 -4.91 12.53
CA HIS A 219 5.22 -4.80 11.10
C HIS A 219 5.74 -3.39 10.75
N THR A 220 6.40 -3.22 9.60
CA THR A 220 6.77 -1.88 9.08
C THR A 220 5.60 -0.88 9.03
N HIS A 221 4.38 -1.40 8.94
CA HIS A 221 3.14 -0.62 9.03
C HIS A 221 3.02 0.11 10.37
N ASP A 222 3.54 -0.48 11.44
CA ASP A 222 3.36 -0.02 12.82
C ASP A 222 4.59 0.76 13.35
N TYR A 223 5.61 0.94 12.50
CA TYR A 223 6.83 1.67 12.85
C TYR A 223 6.55 3.17 12.91
N VAL A 224 7.01 3.81 13.99
CA VAL A 224 6.85 5.25 14.21
C VAL A 224 8.20 5.96 14.29
N SER A 225 9.11 5.53 15.17
CA SER A 225 10.42 6.14 15.39
C SER A 225 11.46 5.12 15.81
N LYS A 226 12.72 5.34 15.43
CA LYS A 226 13.85 4.55 15.90
C LYS A 226 14.06 4.63 17.42
N ASP A 227 13.67 5.73 18.05
CA ASP A 227 13.88 5.97 19.46
C ASP A 227 13.16 4.94 20.35
N GLU A 228 12.09 4.33 19.82
CA GLU A 228 11.39 3.23 20.49
C GLU A 228 12.23 1.96 20.67
N PHE A 229 13.38 1.87 19.99
CA PHE A 229 14.26 0.69 19.98
C PHE A 229 15.58 0.91 20.70
N ALA A 230 15.78 2.08 21.32
CA ALA A 230 17.04 2.45 21.95
C ALA A 230 17.52 1.38 22.96
N GLY A 231 18.76 0.89 22.79
CA GLY A 231 19.37 -0.13 23.62
C GLY A 231 18.80 -1.54 23.50
N GLN A 232 17.89 -1.80 22.55
CA GLN A 232 17.27 -3.11 22.33
C GLN A 232 18.01 -3.93 21.27
N ARG A 233 17.76 -5.24 21.28
CA ARG A 233 18.20 -6.18 20.24
C ARG A 233 17.05 -6.40 19.27
N VAL A 234 17.20 -5.94 18.04
CA VAL A 234 16.15 -5.89 17.04
C VAL A 234 16.44 -6.83 15.88
N VAL A 235 15.63 -7.84 15.69
CA VAL A 235 15.66 -8.69 14.49
C VAL A 235 14.82 -8.06 13.41
N ILE A 236 15.45 -7.66 12.29
CA ILE A 236 14.77 -7.04 11.13
C ILE A 236 14.63 -8.09 10.03
N VAL A 237 13.39 -8.43 9.69
CA VAL A 237 13.06 -9.49 8.74
C VAL A 237 12.60 -8.92 7.41
N GLY A 238 13.39 -9.12 6.37
CA GLY A 238 13.02 -8.69 5.00
C GLY A 238 14.18 -8.16 4.18
N MET A 239 14.00 -8.09 2.86
CA MET A 239 15.03 -7.60 1.94
C MET A 239 14.55 -6.45 1.03
N GLY A 240 13.41 -5.83 1.33
CA GLY A 240 12.90 -4.71 0.55
C GLY A 240 13.45 -3.36 1.01
N VAL A 241 13.12 -2.30 0.26
CA VAL A 241 13.53 -0.90 0.57
C VAL A 241 13.25 -0.53 2.03
N SER A 242 12.04 -0.83 2.53
CA SER A 242 11.72 -0.53 3.93
C SER A 242 12.58 -1.27 4.94
N ALA A 243 12.98 -2.54 4.65
CA ALA A 243 13.86 -3.29 5.55
C ALA A 243 15.23 -2.61 5.67
N THR A 244 15.82 -2.20 4.55
CA THR A 244 17.16 -1.56 4.54
C THR A 244 17.12 -0.13 5.08
N GLN A 245 16.04 0.63 4.83
CA GLN A 245 15.86 1.94 5.44
C GLN A 245 15.77 1.84 6.96
N LEU A 246 14.90 0.96 7.48
CA LEU A 246 14.73 0.79 8.92
C LEU A 246 15.96 0.17 9.58
N LEU A 247 16.68 -0.74 8.89
CA LEU A 247 17.97 -1.25 9.37
C LEU A 247 18.98 -0.10 9.54
N ALA A 248 19.14 0.74 8.50
CA ALA A 248 20.05 1.87 8.55
C ALA A 248 19.70 2.84 9.68
N GLU A 249 18.42 3.08 9.90
CA GLU A 249 17.93 4.00 10.92
C GLU A 249 18.01 3.42 12.34
N ILE A 250 17.46 2.23 12.58
CA ILE A 250 17.37 1.60 13.90
C ILE A 250 18.76 1.23 14.42
N SER A 251 19.69 0.80 13.55
CA SER A 251 21.06 0.45 13.95
C SER A 251 21.88 1.62 14.49
N THR A 252 21.37 2.84 14.46
CA THR A 252 22.02 4.00 15.13
C THR A 252 21.76 4.05 16.62
N VAL A 253 20.74 3.34 17.13
CA VAL A 253 20.29 3.38 18.52
C VAL A 253 20.13 1.99 19.16
N ALA A 254 20.18 0.92 18.36
CA ALA A 254 19.90 -0.45 18.76
C ALA A 254 20.89 -1.44 18.14
N ASP A 255 21.07 -2.60 18.77
CA ASP A 255 21.71 -3.74 18.14
C ASP A 255 20.77 -4.40 17.15
N THR A 256 21.25 -4.65 15.92
CA THR A 256 20.39 -5.15 14.85
C THR A 256 20.90 -6.45 14.25
N LEU A 257 19.98 -7.41 14.03
CA LEU A 257 20.21 -8.64 13.27
C LEU A 257 19.33 -8.59 12.01
N TRP A 258 19.96 -8.45 10.83
CA TRP A 258 19.21 -8.42 9.57
C TRP A 258 19.09 -9.83 8.98
N VAL A 259 17.85 -10.33 8.82
CA VAL A 259 17.58 -11.67 8.30
C VAL A 259 16.73 -11.64 7.06
N THR A 260 17.07 -12.48 6.09
CA THR A 260 16.34 -12.60 4.82
C THR A 260 16.20 -14.05 4.37
N ARG A 261 15.15 -14.37 3.63
CA ARG A 261 14.94 -15.71 3.07
C ARG A 261 15.84 -16.01 1.87
N ARG A 262 16.29 -14.99 1.17
CA ARG A 262 17.12 -15.10 -0.04
C ARG A 262 18.20 -14.05 0.02
N GLU A 263 19.30 -14.26 -0.70
CA GLU A 263 20.33 -13.25 -0.88
C GLU A 263 19.75 -12.00 -1.54
N PRO A 264 20.05 -10.79 -1.02
CA PRO A 264 19.71 -9.55 -1.68
C PRO A 264 20.48 -9.44 -3.01
N GLN A 265 19.75 -9.13 -4.06
CA GLN A 265 20.39 -8.81 -5.33
C GLN A 265 20.56 -7.29 -5.41
N TRP A 266 21.81 -6.84 -5.29
CA TRP A 266 22.16 -5.43 -5.36
C TRP A 266 22.39 -5.01 -6.81
N GLN A 267 21.93 -3.82 -7.16
CA GLN A 267 22.20 -3.18 -8.43
C GLN A 267 22.80 -1.81 -8.18
N ASP A 268 23.96 -1.54 -8.75
CA ASP A 268 24.64 -0.24 -8.67
C ASP A 268 24.01 0.78 -9.65
N SER A 269 23.46 0.31 -10.74
CA SER A 269 22.63 1.08 -11.67
C SER A 269 21.57 0.18 -12.30
N ALA A 270 20.39 0.75 -12.58
CA ALA A 270 19.41 0.01 -13.37
C ALA A 270 19.95 -0.20 -14.80
N ALA A 271 20.15 -1.45 -15.18
CA ALA A 271 20.46 -1.75 -16.57
C ALA A 271 19.35 -1.20 -17.49
N PRO A 272 19.68 -0.60 -18.64
CA PRO A 272 18.69 -0.13 -19.58
C PRO A 272 17.68 -1.25 -19.89
N GLY A 273 16.38 -0.99 -19.66
CA GLY A 273 15.31 -1.97 -19.89
C GLY A 273 14.97 -2.90 -18.70
N ALA A 274 15.79 -3.03 -17.67
CA ALA A 274 15.52 -3.91 -16.52
C ALA A 274 14.18 -3.63 -15.83
N LEU A 275 13.82 -2.35 -15.68
CA LEU A 275 12.52 -1.95 -15.15
C LEU A 275 11.37 -2.42 -16.06
N ALA A 276 11.50 -2.25 -17.37
CA ALA A 276 10.49 -2.66 -18.34
C ALA A 276 10.31 -4.19 -18.34
N GLU A 277 11.39 -4.94 -18.24
CA GLU A 277 11.36 -6.41 -18.14
C GLU A 277 10.69 -6.86 -16.84
N SER A 278 11.03 -6.25 -15.71
CA SER A 278 10.40 -6.55 -14.42
C SER A 278 8.91 -6.26 -14.43
N VAL A 279 8.50 -5.13 -15.01
CA VAL A 279 7.08 -4.77 -15.17
C VAL A 279 6.38 -5.79 -16.06
N ARG A 280 7.01 -6.24 -17.15
CA ARG A 280 6.47 -7.28 -18.05
C ARG A 280 6.30 -8.60 -17.31
N GLY A 281 7.29 -9.06 -16.57
CA GLY A 281 7.19 -10.30 -15.78
C GLY A 281 6.10 -10.24 -14.72
N VAL A 282 5.88 -9.07 -14.08
CA VAL A 282 4.76 -8.88 -13.16
C VAL A 282 3.42 -8.89 -13.91
N ASP A 283 3.34 -8.32 -15.11
CA ASP A 283 2.12 -8.33 -15.95
C ASP A 283 1.76 -9.75 -16.39
N GLU A 284 2.72 -10.53 -16.88
CA GLU A 284 2.53 -11.92 -17.27
C GLU A 284 2.01 -12.77 -16.11
N ARG A 285 2.62 -12.65 -14.93
CA ARG A 285 2.15 -13.31 -13.71
C ARG A 285 0.71 -12.93 -13.36
N THR A 286 0.39 -11.66 -13.48
CA THR A 286 -0.94 -11.14 -13.15
C THR A 286 -1.98 -11.63 -14.17
N ARG A 287 -1.65 -11.66 -15.45
CA ARG A 287 -2.50 -12.25 -16.51
C ARG A 287 -2.75 -13.74 -16.28
N ALA A 288 -1.74 -14.48 -15.83
CA ALA A 288 -1.85 -15.89 -15.47
C ALA A 288 -2.62 -16.14 -14.16
N GLY A 289 -3.05 -15.09 -13.44
CA GLY A 289 -3.78 -15.23 -12.18
C GLY A 289 -2.92 -15.68 -11.00
N LEU A 290 -1.61 -15.51 -11.09
CA LEU A 290 -0.71 -15.68 -9.96
C LEU A 290 -0.80 -14.47 -9.02
N PRO A 291 -0.52 -14.62 -7.71
CA PRO A 291 -0.40 -13.48 -6.82
C PRO A 291 0.59 -12.45 -7.39
N PRO A 292 0.25 -11.15 -7.38
CA PRO A 292 1.13 -10.14 -7.92
C PRO A 292 2.42 -10.09 -7.11
N GLY A 293 3.55 -10.14 -7.81
CA GLY A 293 4.86 -9.85 -7.25
C GLY A 293 5.04 -8.34 -7.02
N SER A 294 5.97 -7.98 -6.15
CA SER A 294 6.41 -6.58 -6.04
C SER A 294 7.30 -6.22 -7.23
N VAL A 295 7.03 -5.09 -7.90
CA VAL A 295 7.90 -4.58 -8.97
C VAL A 295 9.32 -4.34 -8.42
N VAL A 296 9.44 -3.73 -7.24
CA VAL A 296 10.75 -3.51 -6.58
C VAL A 296 11.45 -4.84 -6.26
N GLY A 297 10.69 -5.88 -5.85
CA GLY A 297 11.26 -7.21 -5.61
C GLY A 297 11.74 -7.92 -6.88
N ALA A 298 11.29 -7.48 -8.05
CA ALA A 298 11.68 -8.02 -9.34
C ALA A 298 12.86 -7.24 -9.99
N THR A 299 13.04 -5.95 -9.64
CA THR A 299 14.11 -5.10 -10.16
C THR A 299 15.43 -5.20 -9.39
N GLY A 300 15.45 -5.89 -8.23
CA GLY A 300 16.56 -5.83 -7.30
C GLY A 300 16.56 -4.56 -6.45
N MET A 301 17.58 -4.43 -5.59
CA MET A 301 17.72 -3.30 -4.67
C MET A 301 18.84 -2.36 -5.12
N HIS A 302 18.53 -1.08 -5.26
CA HIS A 302 19.54 -0.07 -5.54
C HIS A 302 20.32 0.31 -4.28
N ARG A 303 21.62 0.57 -4.44
CA ARG A 303 22.48 1.12 -3.38
C ARG A 303 22.20 2.61 -3.21
N SER A 304 21.09 2.90 -2.52
CA SER A 304 20.72 4.26 -2.12
C SER A 304 21.72 4.85 -1.09
N SER A 305 21.58 6.14 -0.76
CA SER A 305 22.44 6.79 0.24
C SER A 305 22.44 6.10 1.59
N TRP A 306 21.26 5.73 2.10
CA TRP A 306 21.13 5.03 3.39
C TRP A 306 21.70 3.61 3.37
N VAL A 307 21.68 2.91 2.22
CA VAL A 307 22.33 1.60 2.07
C VAL A 307 23.83 1.74 2.17
N ARG A 308 24.44 2.71 1.45
CA ARG A 308 25.88 2.97 1.52
C ARG A 308 26.34 3.38 2.93
N GLU A 309 25.56 4.19 3.62
CA GLU A 309 25.81 4.56 5.01
C GLU A 309 25.79 3.33 5.93
N ALA A 310 24.78 2.47 5.78
CA ALA A 310 24.69 1.23 6.54
C ALA A 310 25.83 0.26 6.22
N GLU A 311 26.28 0.18 4.96
CA GLU A 311 27.47 -0.57 4.55
C GLU A 311 28.75 -0.02 5.24
N THR A 312 28.96 1.29 5.22
CA THR A 312 30.09 1.96 5.85
C THR A 312 30.14 1.70 7.36
N ARG A 313 28.99 1.64 8.03
CA ARG A 313 28.87 1.30 9.45
C ARG A 313 28.97 -0.20 9.73
N GLY A 314 29.08 -1.05 8.70
CA GLY A 314 29.20 -2.51 8.86
C GLY A 314 27.92 -3.18 9.36
N VAL A 315 26.76 -2.55 9.29
CA VAL A 315 25.48 -3.10 9.80
C VAL A 315 24.68 -3.86 8.75
N LEU A 316 25.06 -3.76 7.49
CA LEU A 316 24.38 -4.44 6.39
C LEU A 316 24.84 -5.89 6.22
N VAL A 317 25.01 -6.58 7.34
CA VAL A 317 25.40 -8.00 7.37
C VAL A 317 24.16 -8.87 7.35
N ARG A 318 23.96 -9.59 6.24
CA ARG A 318 22.82 -10.47 6.03
C ARG A 318 22.99 -11.80 6.74
N HIS A 319 21.93 -12.25 7.42
CA HIS A 319 21.83 -13.61 7.96
C HIS A 319 20.69 -14.39 7.29
N PRO A 320 20.76 -15.73 7.25
CA PRO A 320 19.64 -16.55 6.75
C PRO A 320 18.42 -16.39 7.64
N MET A 321 17.23 -16.69 7.10
CA MET A 321 16.00 -16.69 7.88
C MET A 321 16.06 -17.74 8.98
N PHE A 322 15.71 -17.36 10.20
CA PHE A 322 15.60 -18.27 11.34
C PHE A 322 14.51 -19.34 11.12
N THR A 323 14.65 -20.48 11.79
CA THR A 323 13.74 -21.64 11.67
C THR A 323 12.57 -21.56 12.64
N ALA A 324 12.77 -20.93 13.80
CA ALA A 324 11.75 -20.76 14.83
C ALA A 324 11.95 -19.45 15.59
N VAL A 325 10.87 -18.98 16.17
CA VAL A 325 10.83 -17.93 17.19
C VAL A 325 10.71 -18.62 18.55
N GLU A 326 11.50 -18.19 19.52
CA GLU A 326 11.49 -18.67 20.90
C GLU A 326 11.05 -17.54 21.85
N PRO A 327 10.79 -17.82 23.12
CA PRO A 327 10.29 -16.81 24.04
C PRO A 327 11.15 -15.54 24.14
N ASP A 328 12.47 -15.63 24.00
CA ASP A 328 13.42 -14.52 24.18
C ASP A 328 14.32 -14.27 22.96
N GLY A 329 13.97 -14.83 21.79
CA GLY A 329 14.78 -14.66 20.59
C GLY A 329 14.37 -15.56 19.43
N VAL A 330 15.34 -15.87 18.57
CA VAL A 330 15.12 -16.68 17.37
C VAL A 330 16.15 -17.79 17.26
N ARG A 331 15.76 -18.95 16.69
CA ARG A 331 16.63 -20.11 16.42
C ARG A 331 17.08 -20.07 14.97
N MET A 332 18.39 -19.94 14.77
CA MET A 332 19.00 -19.90 13.45
C MET A 332 19.09 -21.31 12.81
N PRO A 333 19.28 -21.41 11.47
CA PRO A 333 19.36 -22.71 10.78
C PRO A 333 20.53 -23.60 11.25
N ASP A 334 21.62 -23.03 11.75
CA ASP A 334 22.77 -23.75 12.30
C ASP A 334 22.55 -24.23 13.74
N GLY A 335 21.37 -23.98 14.30
CA GLY A 335 21.02 -24.31 15.68
C GLY A 335 21.43 -23.26 16.71
N SER A 336 22.13 -22.20 16.34
CA SER A 336 22.46 -21.10 17.25
C SER A 336 21.20 -20.34 17.69
N PHE A 337 21.27 -19.74 18.88
CA PHE A 337 20.20 -18.91 19.44
C PHE A 337 20.64 -17.45 19.42
N GLU A 338 19.81 -16.60 18.82
CA GLU A 338 19.99 -15.16 18.78
C GLU A 338 18.93 -14.49 19.67
N PRO A 339 19.33 -13.89 20.79
CA PRO A 339 18.40 -13.20 21.67
C PRO A 339 17.83 -11.95 20.99
N ALA A 340 16.55 -11.67 21.25
CA ALA A 340 15.88 -10.52 20.70
C ALA A 340 14.87 -9.94 21.67
N ASP A 341 14.77 -8.62 21.70
CA ASP A 341 13.73 -7.89 22.42
C ASP A 341 12.60 -7.50 21.48
N VAL A 342 12.92 -7.35 20.19
CA VAL A 342 11.97 -6.95 19.15
C VAL A 342 12.18 -7.75 17.86
N ILE A 343 11.09 -8.14 17.20
CA ILE A 343 11.10 -8.63 15.83
C ILE A 343 10.31 -7.66 14.94
N LEU A 344 11.00 -6.99 14.01
CA LEU A 344 10.40 -6.09 13.03
C LEU A 344 10.20 -6.81 11.69
N TRP A 345 8.93 -7.02 11.34
CA TRP A 345 8.54 -7.70 10.11
C TRP A 345 8.44 -6.70 8.94
N ALA A 346 9.53 -6.53 8.19
CA ALA A 346 9.58 -5.75 6.95
C ALA A 346 9.24 -6.63 5.72
N THR A 347 8.16 -7.39 5.84
CA THR A 347 7.76 -8.47 4.93
C THR A 347 6.79 -8.03 3.83
N GLY A 348 6.55 -6.71 3.72
CA GLY A 348 5.72 -6.11 2.70
C GLY A 348 4.22 -6.28 2.95
N PHE A 349 3.43 -6.05 1.91
CA PHE A 349 1.99 -5.93 1.98
C PHE A 349 1.30 -6.81 0.94
N ARG A 350 0.01 -7.07 1.15
CA ARG A 350 -0.87 -7.72 0.18
C ARG A 350 -1.86 -6.69 -0.38
N PRO A 351 -2.41 -6.90 -1.59
CA PRO A 351 -3.50 -6.07 -2.09
C PRO A 351 -4.70 -6.07 -1.12
N ALA A 352 -5.21 -4.88 -0.80
CA ALA A 352 -6.32 -4.69 0.13
C ALA A 352 -7.68 -4.90 -0.57
N ILE A 353 -7.91 -6.10 -1.11
CA ILE A 353 -9.07 -6.44 -1.97
C ILE A 353 -10.08 -7.38 -1.32
N ARG A 354 -10.13 -7.45 0.04
CA ARG A 354 -11.04 -8.37 0.74
C ARG A 354 -12.52 -8.08 0.44
N HIS A 355 -12.88 -6.82 0.23
CA HIS A 355 -14.24 -6.40 -0.14
C HIS A 355 -14.71 -6.92 -1.50
N LEU A 356 -13.79 -7.36 -2.37
CA LEU A 356 -14.09 -8.00 -3.66
C LEU A 356 -14.31 -9.52 -3.55
N ALA A 357 -14.16 -10.12 -2.37
CA ALA A 357 -14.31 -11.58 -2.17
C ALA A 357 -15.62 -12.15 -2.71
N PRO A 358 -16.79 -11.47 -2.62
CA PRO A 358 -18.04 -11.98 -3.16
C PRO A 358 -18.03 -12.21 -4.67
N LEU A 359 -17.15 -11.54 -5.41
CA LEU A 359 -17.02 -11.69 -6.85
C LEU A 359 -16.33 -13.02 -7.26
N ARG A 360 -15.67 -13.71 -6.32
CA ARG A 360 -14.99 -15.00 -6.50
C ARG A 360 -13.98 -15.02 -7.66
N LEU A 361 -13.18 -13.94 -7.78
CA LEU A 361 -12.24 -13.74 -8.90
C LEU A 361 -10.87 -14.40 -8.69
N ARG A 362 -10.59 -14.94 -7.49
CA ARG A 362 -9.30 -15.58 -7.22
C ARG A 362 -9.21 -16.90 -7.95
N THR A 363 -8.11 -17.09 -8.68
CA THR A 363 -7.74 -18.37 -9.26
C THR A 363 -7.30 -19.36 -8.17
N PRO A 364 -7.19 -20.66 -8.47
CA PRO A 364 -6.59 -21.64 -7.55
C PRO A 364 -5.18 -21.26 -7.11
N ALA A 365 -4.42 -20.52 -7.93
CA ALA A 365 -3.10 -19.99 -7.58
C ALA A 365 -3.14 -18.79 -6.62
N GLY A 366 -4.34 -18.26 -6.30
CA GLY A 366 -4.58 -17.23 -5.30
C GLY A 366 -4.52 -15.78 -5.81
N GLY A 367 -4.19 -15.53 -7.08
CA GLY A 367 -4.24 -14.21 -7.71
C GLY A 367 -5.56 -13.96 -8.44
N ILE A 368 -5.73 -12.75 -8.98
CA ILE A 368 -6.82 -12.36 -9.87
C ILE A 368 -6.21 -12.12 -11.25
N ARG A 369 -6.86 -12.64 -12.31
CA ARG A 369 -6.43 -12.41 -13.70
C ARG A 369 -6.72 -10.97 -14.11
N VAL A 370 -5.67 -10.20 -14.37
CA VAL A 370 -5.79 -8.78 -14.73
C VAL A 370 -4.89 -8.47 -15.93
N ALA A 371 -5.42 -7.72 -16.88
CA ALA A 371 -4.68 -7.20 -18.02
C ALA A 371 -5.00 -5.72 -18.20
N GLY A 372 -3.97 -4.87 -18.31
CA GLY A 372 -4.16 -3.41 -18.45
C GLY A 372 -5.00 -2.78 -17.32
N GLY A 373 -4.97 -3.36 -16.11
CA GLY A 373 -5.79 -2.94 -14.99
C GLY A 373 -7.21 -3.54 -14.97
N ARG A 374 -7.70 -4.14 -16.05
CA ARG A 374 -9.05 -4.74 -16.15
C ARG A 374 -9.03 -6.19 -15.65
N ALA A 375 -9.96 -6.57 -14.80
CA ALA A 375 -10.17 -7.96 -14.41
C ALA A 375 -10.72 -8.75 -15.62
N LEU A 376 -10.03 -9.85 -16.00
CA LEU A 376 -10.41 -10.63 -17.20
C LEU A 376 -11.72 -11.39 -17.01
N ASP A 377 -12.03 -11.81 -15.79
CA ASP A 377 -13.25 -12.54 -15.45
C ASP A 377 -14.43 -11.64 -15.07
N GLU A 378 -14.18 -10.31 -14.99
CA GLU A 378 -15.19 -9.30 -14.66
C GLU A 378 -14.86 -7.98 -15.39
N PRO A 379 -15.21 -7.84 -16.67
CA PRO A 379 -14.73 -6.73 -17.52
C PRO A 379 -15.09 -5.33 -17.06
N ARG A 380 -16.14 -5.17 -16.23
CA ARG A 380 -16.55 -3.88 -15.67
C ARG A 380 -15.84 -3.52 -14.35
N LEU A 381 -14.88 -4.37 -13.90
CA LEU A 381 -14.04 -4.15 -12.73
C LEU A 381 -12.60 -3.85 -13.15
N PHE A 382 -12.05 -2.78 -12.61
CA PHE A 382 -10.65 -2.41 -12.77
C PHE A 382 -9.92 -2.49 -11.42
N LEU A 383 -8.70 -3.02 -11.43
CA LEU A 383 -7.83 -3.20 -10.25
C LEU A 383 -6.56 -2.36 -10.45
N LEU A 384 -6.59 -1.13 -9.96
CA LEU A 384 -5.45 -0.23 -9.99
C LEU A 384 -4.60 -0.42 -8.72
N GLY A 385 -3.28 -0.23 -8.83
CA GLY A 385 -2.38 -0.58 -7.73
C GLY A 385 -2.23 -2.10 -7.52
N TYR A 386 -2.62 -2.90 -8.51
CA TYR A 386 -2.50 -4.36 -8.53
C TYR A 386 -1.57 -4.80 -9.66
N GLY A 387 -0.65 -5.72 -9.39
CA GLY A 387 0.32 -6.15 -10.40
C GLY A 387 1.22 -5.02 -10.88
N PRO A 388 1.37 -4.81 -12.20
CA PRO A 388 2.29 -3.81 -12.76
C PRO A 388 1.95 -2.36 -12.39
N SER A 389 0.74 -2.08 -11.95
CA SER A 389 0.31 -0.75 -11.53
C SER A 389 0.59 -0.41 -10.05
N GLN A 390 1.40 -1.20 -9.35
CA GLN A 390 1.76 -0.95 -7.94
C GLN A 390 2.75 0.22 -7.76
N SER A 391 3.49 0.61 -8.81
CA SER A 391 4.33 1.81 -8.77
C SER A 391 3.49 3.07 -9.01
N THR A 392 3.98 4.23 -8.57
CA THR A 392 3.30 5.52 -8.78
C THR A 392 3.11 5.84 -10.27
N VAL A 393 4.14 5.61 -11.12
CA VAL A 393 4.03 5.72 -12.58
C VAL A 393 3.00 4.75 -13.15
N GLY A 394 3.07 3.50 -12.71
CA GLY A 394 2.13 2.45 -13.15
C GLY A 394 0.69 2.77 -12.76
N ALA A 395 0.48 3.33 -11.57
CA ALA A 395 -0.82 3.78 -11.08
C ALA A 395 -1.43 4.87 -11.95
N ASN A 396 -0.62 5.88 -12.32
CA ASN A 396 -1.08 6.98 -13.20
C ASN A 396 -1.48 6.49 -14.60
N ARG A 397 -0.67 5.61 -15.19
CA ARG A 397 -0.97 5.01 -16.50
C ARG A 397 -2.25 4.16 -16.43
N ALA A 398 -2.36 3.33 -15.40
CA ALA A 398 -3.52 2.46 -15.21
C ALA A 398 -4.82 3.26 -15.00
N GLY A 399 -4.78 4.39 -14.27
CA GLY A 399 -5.94 5.28 -14.12
C GLY A 399 -6.42 5.82 -15.46
N ARG A 400 -5.50 6.32 -16.29
CA ARG A 400 -5.83 6.80 -17.64
C ARG A 400 -6.40 5.69 -18.53
N ASP A 401 -5.77 4.53 -18.52
CA ASP A 401 -6.12 3.43 -19.43
C ASP A 401 -7.46 2.78 -19.00
N ALA A 402 -7.75 2.71 -17.70
CA ALA A 402 -9.04 2.27 -17.19
C ALA A 402 -10.17 3.19 -17.66
N VAL A 403 -9.98 4.52 -17.59
CA VAL A 403 -11.01 5.48 -18.04
C VAL A 403 -11.22 5.41 -19.57
N ARG A 404 -10.16 5.21 -20.34
CA ARG A 404 -10.29 4.98 -21.80
C ARG A 404 -11.11 3.73 -22.10
N ALA A 405 -10.85 2.66 -21.37
CA ALA A 405 -11.55 1.40 -21.53
C ALA A 405 -13.04 1.51 -21.12
N ILE A 406 -13.35 2.25 -20.05
CA ILE A 406 -14.74 2.54 -19.64
C ILE A 406 -15.48 3.30 -20.73
N LEU A 407 -14.86 4.33 -21.31
CA LEU A 407 -15.48 5.11 -22.40
C LEU A 407 -15.74 4.26 -23.64
N ALA A 408 -14.81 3.37 -24.01
CA ALA A 408 -15.00 2.45 -25.12
C ALA A 408 -16.18 1.49 -24.87
N ASP A 409 -16.31 0.98 -23.64
CA ASP A 409 -17.42 0.10 -23.27
C ASP A 409 -18.77 0.84 -23.26
N LEU A 410 -18.80 2.12 -22.87
CA LEU A 410 -20.03 2.94 -22.89
C LEU A 410 -20.46 3.31 -24.31
N ALA A 411 -19.50 3.51 -25.21
CA ALA A 411 -19.80 3.79 -26.62
C ALA A 411 -20.40 2.59 -27.38
N GLY A 412 -20.31 1.38 -26.79
CA GLY A 412 -20.73 0.15 -27.45
C GLY A 412 -19.75 -0.32 -28.54
N PRO A 413 -19.94 -1.51 -29.13
CA PRO A 413 -19.19 -1.88 -30.32
C PRO A 413 -19.51 -0.89 -31.44
N ALA A 414 -18.47 -0.34 -32.06
CA ALA A 414 -18.63 0.48 -33.25
C ALA A 414 -19.50 -0.30 -34.23
N SER A 415 -20.66 0.27 -34.60
CA SER A 415 -21.52 -0.30 -35.62
C SER A 415 -20.71 -0.26 -36.92
N GLY A 416 -20.05 -1.36 -37.24
CA GLY A 416 -19.34 -1.59 -38.48
C GLY A 416 -20.21 -2.32 -39.48
#